data_18e9192f7fc3f785dbda2a7e790c74c3
#
_entry.id   18e9192f7fc3f785dbda2a7e790c74c3
#
_cell.length_a   1.000
_cell.length_b   1.000
_cell.length_c   1.000
_cell.angle_alpha   90.00
_cell.angle_beta   90.00
_cell.angle_gamma   90.00
#
_symmetry.space_group_name_H-M   'P 1'
#
loop_
_entity.id
_entity.type
_entity.pdbx_description
1 polymer ?
#
loop_
_entity_poly.entity_id
_entity_poly.type
_entity_poly.pdbx_seq_one_letter_code
_entity_poly.pdbx_strand_id
1 'polypeptide(L)'
;MTPPAPALLGTSVTQTTPPAIEVRDLVRRFGEFTAVDHLSFAVRPGEVFGFLGPNGAGKSTTIKMLCTLLQPTDGAAFVNGFDVTRDPARVRESIGIIFQDYSLDDRITAEENLRFHSMIYHIPRDERAERIAQMLAMVNLSDRAKDKVRTFSGGMKRRLEIARGLLHYPAILFLDEPTVGLDPQTRQTIWSHIHELRKRVGITVFMTTHYMDEAENCDRIGIMDHARLIALDTPAALKADMGGDVIRLRTADNAATVALLAREFGVTAREEADMLRFEVEHADTFVPRFLRHAHIDVQAVEITPPTLNDVFLRLTGHAIRDEGADSNDRLRAIMRRRGGRA
;
A
#
# COMPACT_ATOMS: atom_id res chain seq x y z
N MET A 1 58.60 28.19 20.51
CA MET A 1 57.21 27.97 21.02
C MET A 1 56.26 28.33 19.90
N THR A 2 55.74 27.34 19.23
CA THR A 2 54.79 27.44 18.12
C THR A 2 53.40 27.26 18.70
N PRO A 3 52.42 28.12 18.37
CA PRO A 3 51.05 27.96 18.90
C PRO A 3 50.34 26.79 18.22
N PRO A 4 49.39 26.10 18.90
CA PRO A 4 48.64 24.99 18.33
C PRO A 4 47.59 25.48 17.36
N ALA A 5 47.40 24.71 16.29
CA ALA A 5 46.34 24.92 15.28
C ALA A 5 44.95 24.71 15.87
N PRO A 6 43.93 25.47 15.41
CA PRO A 6 42.55 25.28 15.88
C PRO A 6 41.95 24.00 15.30
N ALA A 7 41.36 23.19 16.18
CA ALA A 7 40.59 22.00 15.82
C ALA A 7 39.31 22.42 15.05
N LEU A 8 39.23 22.01 13.81
CA LEU A 8 38.00 22.08 13.01
C LEU A 8 37.02 21.05 13.55
N LEU A 9 36.04 21.51 14.34
CA LEU A 9 34.84 20.79 14.65
C LEU A 9 34.01 20.63 13.37
N GLY A 10 34.20 19.50 12.69
CA GLY A 10 33.35 19.08 11.59
C GLY A 10 31.96 18.73 12.11
N THR A 11 31.02 19.68 12.08
CA THR A 11 29.59 19.39 12.15
C THR A 11 29.21 18.66 10.86
N SER A 12 29.13 17.33 10.90
CA SER A 12 28.50 16.55 9.85
C SER A 12 26.99 16.88 9.86
N VAL A 13 26.61 17.85 9.05
CA VAL A 13 25.21 18.05 8.67
C VAL A 13 24.84 16.84 7.81
N THR A 14 24.15 15.90 8.40
CA THR A 14 23.45 14.85 7.67
C THR A 14 22.45 15.59 6.75
N GLN A 15 22.80 15.74 5.47
CA GLN A 15 21.87 16.23 4.45
C GLN A 15 20.74 15.19 4.33
N THR A 16 19.68 15.41 5.08
CA THR A 16 18.45 14.64 4.91
C THR A 16 17.85 15.05 3.57
N THR A 17 17.84 14.14 2.61
CA THR A 17 17.18 14.32 1.31
C THR A 17 15.71 14.74 1.59
N PRO A 18 15.22 15.84 0.97
CA PRO A 18 13.86 16.28 1.19
C PRO A 18 12.86 15.17 0.80
N PRO A 19 11.74 15.07 1.51
CA PRO A 19 10.74 14.05 1.21
C PRO A 19 10.15 14.24 -0.20
N ALA A 20 9.82 13.12 -0.86
CA ALA A 20 9.12 13.15 -2.14
C ALA A 20 7.69 13.66 -2.00
N ILE A 21 7.03 13.30 -0.88
CA ILE A 21 5.72 13.83 -0.50
C ILE A 21 5.81 14.26 0.97
N GLU A 22 5.32 15.46 1.26
CA GLU A 22 5.19 15.96 2.63
C GLU A 22 3.78 16.52 2.83
N VAL A 23 3.13 16.06 3.89
CA VAL A 23 1.76 16.47 4.26
C VAL A 23 1.79 16.98 5.68
N ARG A 24 1.25 18.18 5.88
CA ARG A 24 1.25 18.90 7.17
C ARG A 24 -0.18 19.32 7.51
N ASP A 25 -0.75 18.69 8.49
CA ASP A 25 -2.06 19.02 9.07
C ASP A 25 -3.18 19.17 8.04
N LEU A 26 -3.19 18.28 7.03
CA LEU A 26 -4.05 18.37 5.86
C LEU A 26 -5.50 18.03 6.22
N VAL A 27 -6.42 18.91 5.83
CA VAL A 27 -7.86 18.76 6.09
C VAL A 27 -8.66 18.88 4.80
N ARG A 28 -9.68 18.03 4.65
CA ARG A 28 -10.70 18.17 3.61
C ARG A 28 -12.10 17.99 4.16
N ARG A 29 -12.93 19.01 4.00
CA ARG A 29 -14.35 19.00 4.38
C ARG A 29 -15.25 19.16 3.15
N PHE A 30 -16.37 18.48 3.14
CA PHE A 30 -17.47 18.64 2.19
C PHE A 30 -18.74 18.99 2.97
N GLY A 31 -19.03 20.30 3.08
CA GLY A 31 -20.04 20.78 4.04
C GLY A 31 -19.64 20.39 5.46
N GLU A 32 -20.50 19.69 6.16
CA GLU A 32 -20.24 19.19 7.52
C GLU A 32 -19.43 17.89 7.57
N PHE A 33 -19.31 17.18 6.43
CA PHE A 33 -18.57 15.91 6.37
C PHE A 33 -17.08 16.14 6.23
N THR A 34 -16.28 15.64 7.19
CA THR A 34 -14.82 15.68 7.14
C THR A 34 -14.30 14.38 6.53
N ALA A 35 -13.76 14.46 5.32
CA ALA A 35 -13.23 13.33 4.56
C ALA A 35 -11.74 13.06 4.83
N VAL A 36 -10.99 14.07 5.27
CA VAL A 36 -9.60 13.99 5.75
C VAL A 36 -9.47 14.94 6.93
N ASP A 37 -8.96 14.43 8.06
CA ASP A 37 -8.94 15.10 9.33
C ASP A 37 -7.51 15.17 9.90
N HIS A 38 -6.87 16.35 9.78
CA HIS A 38 -5.54 16.66 10.34
C HIS A 38 -4.44 15.64 10.01
N LEU A 39 -4.32 15.29 8.71
CA LEU A 39 -3.38 14.28 8.23
C LEU A 39 -1.97 14.86 8.13
N SER A 40 -0.98 14.19 8.75
CA SER A 40 0.44 14.56 8.68
C SER A 40 1.31 13.33 8.47
N PHE A 41 2.12 13.33 7.39
CA PHE A 41 3.09 12.27 7.08
C PHE A 41 4.10 12.73 6.03
N ALA A 42 5.17 11.94 5.86
CA ALA A 42 6.14 12.15 4.80
C ALA A 42 6.51 10.83 4.12
N VAL A 43 6.73 10.88 2.81
CA VAL A 43 7.19 9.76 1.97
C VAL A 43 8.60 10.08 1.46
N ARG A 44 9.51 9.12 1.57
CA ARG A 44 10.90 9.28 1.15
C ARG A 44 11.03 9.08 -0.36
N PRO A 45 12.02 9.70 -1.03
CA PRO A 45 12.33 9.40 -2.42
C PRO A 45 12.64 7.91 -2.63
N GLY A 46 12.07 7.31 -3.69
CA GLY A 46 12.26 5.90 -4.01
C GLY A 46 11.54 4.91 -3.10
N GLU A 47 10.68 5.38 -2.19
CA GLU A 47 9.87 4.55 -1.30
C GLU A 47 8.60 4.04 -2.00
N VAL A 48 8.19 2.80 -1.71
CA VAL A 48 6.84 2.32 -1.97
C VAL A 48 6.02 2.51 -0.69
N PHE A 49 5.17 3.52 -0.71
CA PHE A 49 4.33 3.90 0.42
C PHE A 49 2.87 3.54 0.16
N GLY A 50 2.23 2.84 1.11
CA GLY A 50 0.85 2.41 1.01
C GLY A 50 -0.07 3.10 2.02
N PHE A 51 -1.26 3.55 1.60
CA PHE A 51 -2.37 3.82 2.50
C PHE A 51 -3.30 2.61 2.56
N LEU A 52 -3.36 1.98 3.74
CA LEU A 52 -4.24 0.87 4.06
C LEU A 52 -5.46 1.37 4.82
N GLY A 53 -6.65 0.91 4.48
CA GLY A 53 -7.86 1.25 5.22
C GLY A 53 -9.14 0.90 4.47
N PRO A 54 -10.30 0.93 5.13
CA PRO A 54 -11.60 0.60 4.52
C PRO A 54 -12.03 1.65 3.50
N ASN A 55 -13.08 1.32 2.75
CA ASN A 55 -13.73 2.28 1.88
C ASN A 55 -14.31 3.43 2.70
N GLY A 56 -14.12 4.66 2.23
CA GLY A 56 -14.55 5.85 2.97
C GLY A 56 -13.55 6.37 4.03
N ALA A 57 -12.41 5.71 4.28
CA ALA A 57 -11.41 6.16 5.24
C ALA A 57 -10.67 7.47 4.84
N GLY A 58 -10.88 7.99 3.61
CA GLY A 58 -10.24 9.22 3.14
C GLY A 58 -9.06 9.01 2.17
N LYS A 59 -8.66 7.77 1.86
CA LYS A 59 -7.50 7.41 1.00
C LYS A 59 -7.54 8.10 -0.37
N SER A 60 -8.58 7.85 -1.17
CA SER A 60 -8.73 8.44 -2.51
C SER A 60 -8.92 9.97 -2.47
N THR A 61 -9.52 10.50 -1.40
CA THR A 61 -9.61 11.96 -1.19
C THR A 61 -8.23 12.56 -0.99
N THR A 62 -7.36 11.90 -0.23
CA THR A 62 -5.98 12.32 -0.02
C THR A 62 -5.19 12.29 -1.33
N ILE A 63 -5.25 11.19 -2.10
CA ILE A 63 -4.61 11.14 -3.43
C ILE A 63 -5.09 12.29 -4.32
N LYS A 64 -6.40 12.56 -4.38
CA LYS A 64 -6.95 13.65 -5.20
C LYS A 64 -6.40 15.02 -4.79
N MET A 65 -6.16 15.27 -3.51
CA MET A 65 -5.51 16.51 -3.05
C MET A 65 -4.04 16.56 -3.45
N LEU A 66 -3.28 15.49 -3.23
CA LEU A 66 -1.87 15.40 -3.60
C LEU A 66 -1.65 15.54 -5.12
N CYS A 67 -2.59 15.01 -5.92
CA CYS A 67 -2.57 15.13 -7.37
C CYS A 67 -3.19 16.43 -7.90
N THR A 68 -3.50 17.39 -7.04
CA THR A 68 -4.09 18.70 -7.41
C THR A 68 -5.48 18.65 -8.06
N LEU A 69 -6.20 17.54 -7.93
CA LEU A 69 -7.58 17.37 -8.44
C LEU A 69 -8.63 17.88 -7.47
N LEU A 70 -8.24 18.08 -6.23
CA LEU A 70 -9.07 18.58 -5.16
C LEU A 70 -8.22 19.52 -4.28
N GLN A 71 -8.75 20.69 -3.95
CA GLN A 71 -8.04 21.60 -3.04
C GLN A 71 -8.26 21.18 -1.59
N PRO A 72 -7.23 21.25 -0.73
CA PRO A 72 -7.40 21.14 0.72
C PRO A 72 -8.34 22.23 1.25
N THR A 73 -9.01 21.95 2.36
CA THR A 73 -9.77 22.95 3.10
C THR A 73 -8.84 23.71 4.07
N ASP A 74 -7.85 22.99 4.63
CA ASP A 74 -6.84 23.52 5.55
C ASP A 74 -5.57 22.66 5.48
N GLY A 75 -4.46 23.13 6.06
CA GLY A 75 -3.16 22.49 6.04
C GLY A 75 -2.40 22.70 4.74
N ALA A 76 -1.31 21.95 4.57
CA ALA A 76 -0.44 22.06 3.39
C ALA A 76 0.05 20.68 2.93
N ALA A 77 0.26 20.53 1.63
CA ALA A 77 0.91 19.37 1.07
C ALA A 77 1.90 19.76 -0.03
N PHE A 78 3.03 19.06 -0.06
CA PHE A 78 4.10 19.25 -1.03
C PHE A 78 4.38 17.93 -1.74
N VAL A 79 4.47 17.97 -3.05
CA VAL A 79 4.75 16.83 -3.91
C VAL A 79 5.95 17.19 -4.79
N ASN A 80 7.01 16.40 -4.71
CA ASN A 80 8.29 16.68 -5.34
C ASN A 80 8.81 18.11 -5.03
N GLY A 81 8.58 18.59 -3.79
CA GLY A 81 8.96 19.91 -3.33
C GLY A 81 8.03 21.06 -3.78
N PHE A 82 6.96 20.78 -4.55
CA PHE A 82 6.00 21.78 -5.02
C PHE A 82 4.72 21.78 -4.18
N ASP A 83 4.24 22.95 -3.80
CA ASP A 83 2.99 23.12 -3.08
C ASP A 83 1.79 22.77 -3.99
N VAL A 84 0.94 21.84 -3.55
CA VAL A 84 -0.20 21.34 -4.35
C VAL A 84 -1.24 22.43 -4.68
N THR A 85 -1.27 23.52 -3.91
CA THR A 85 -2.21 24.65 -4.08
C THR A 85 -1.60 25.78 -4.90
N ARG A 86 -0.31 26.09 -4.68
CA ARG A 86 0.38 27.22 -5.29
C ARG A 86 1.02 26.87 -6.62
N ASP A 87 1.55 25.65 -6.76
CA ASP A 87 2.30 25.18 -7.93
C ASP A 87 1.66 23.95 -8.61
N PRO A 88 0.32 23.90 -8.84
CA PRO A 88 -0.35 22.70 -9.29
C PRO A 88 0.12 22.19 -10.67
N ALA A 89 0.60 23.09 -11.54
CA ALA A 89 1.15 22.70 -12.84
C ALA A 89 2.45 21.90 -12.67
N ARG A 90 3.37 22.37 -11.83
CA ARG A 90 4.66 21.69 -11.55
C ARG A 90 4.45 20.35 -10.84
N VAL A 91 3.46 20.27 -9.93
CA VAL A 91 3.06 19.00 -9.33
C VAL A 91 2.63 18.02 -10.41
N ARG A 92 1.70 18.40 -11.32
CA ARG A 92 1.19 17.52 -12.38
C ARG A 92 2.26 17.07 -13.36
N GLU A 93 3.25 17.90 -13.66
CA GLU A 93 4.39 17.54 -14.50
C GLU A 93 5.30 16.50 -13.82
N SER A 94 5.37 16.48 -12.50
CA SER A 94 6.26 15.60 -11.72
C SER A 94 5.63 14.27 -11.33
N ILE A 95 4.33 14.06 -11.58
CA ILE A 95 3.60 12.87 -11.12
C ILE A 95 2.97 12.09 -12.28
N GLY A 96 2.93 10.76 -12.12
CA GLY A 96 2.05 9.88 -12.88
C GLY A 96 0.86 9.45 -12.01
N ILE A 97 -0.33 9.33 -12.60
CA ILE A 97 -1.53 8.92 -11.88
C ILE A 97 -2.20 7.75 -12.59
N ILE A 98 -2.57 6.76 -11.80
CA ILE A 98 -3.36 5.61 -12.23
C ILE A 98 -4.54 5.50 -11.26
N PHE A 99 -5.74 5.77 -11.78
CA PHE A 99 -6.97 5.67 -11.02
C PHE A 99 -7.50 4.23 -10.97
N GLN A 100 -8.48 3.99 -10.11
CA GLN A 100 -9.19 2.72 -10.03
C GLN A 100 -9.85 2.37 -11.38
N ASP A 101 -10.57 3.32 -11.98
CA ASP A 101 -11.18 3.16 -13.30
C ASP A 101 -10.16 3.36 -14.41
N TYR A 102 -10.29 2.58 -15.50
CA TYR A 102 -9.42 2.72 -16.66
C TYR A 102 -9.73 4.01 -17.42
N SER A 103 -8.66 4.75 -17.79
CA SER A 103 -8.74 5.97 -18.59
C SER A 103 -8.25 5.78 -20.04
N LEU A 104 -8.14 4.50 -20.47
CA LEU A 104 -7.76 4.13 -21.83
C LEU A 104 -8.97 4.20 -22.78
N ASP A 105 -8.75 4.66 -24.02
CA ASP A 105 -9.73 4.46 -25.08
C ASP A 105 -9.59 3.04 -25.63
N ASP A 106 -10.63 2.23 -25.45
CA ASP A 106 -10.65 0.82 -25.83
C ASP A 106 -10.87 0.58 -27.34
N ARG A 107 -11.21 1.63 -28.10
CA ARG A 107 -11.44 1.60 -29.56
C ARG A 107 -10.17 1.73 -30.38
N ILE A 108 -9.11 2.29 -29.80
CA ILE A 108 -7.80 2.46 -30.43
C ILE A 108 -6.79 1.45 -29.88
N THR A 109 -5.61 1.37 -30.51
CA THR A 109 -4.55 0.44 -30.12
C THR A 109 -3.80 0.90 -28.87
N ALA A 110 -3.00 -0.01 -28.29
CA ALA A 110 -2.14 0.33 -27.16
C ALA A 110 -1.13 1.44 -27.52
N GLU A 111 -0.49 1.33 -28.69
CA GLU A 111 0.44 2.35 -29.18
C GLU A 111 -0.25 3.70 -29.39
N GLU A 112 -1.45 3.73 -29.98
CA GLU A 112 -2.21 4.96 -30.20
C GLU A 112 -2.63 5.63 -28.90
N ASN A 113 -3.03 4.85 -27.87
CA ASN A 113 -3.28 5.37 -26.51
C ASN A 113 -2.04 6.10 -25.96
N LEU A 114 -0.88 5.45 -25.98
CA LEU A 114 0.36 6.06 -25.52
C LEU A 114 0.78 7.26 -26.37
N ARG A 115 0.57 7.21 -27.70
CA ARG A 115 0.85 8.33 -28.59
C ARG A 115 -0.03 9.54 -28.27
N PHE A 116 -1.31 9.34 -28.01
CA PHE A 116 -2.21 10.41 -27.58
C PHE A 116 -1.73 11.08 -26.28
N HIS A 117 -1.39 10.28 -25.27
CA HIS A 117 -0.88 10.80 -23.99
C HIS A 117 0.50 11.47 -24.14
N SER A 118 1.36 10.98 -25.04
CA SER A 118 2.66 11.63 -25.31
C SER A 118 2.51 13.06 -25.85
N MET A 119 1.41 13.33 -26.57
CA MET A 119 1.09 14.69 -27.02
C MET A 119 0.59 15.56 -25.87
N ILE A 120 -0.24 15.03 -25.00
CA ILE A 120 -0.75 15.73 -23.81
C ILE A 120 0.39 16.13 -22.87
N TYR A 121 1.37 15.24 -22.67
CA TYR A 121 2.57 15.51 -21.86
C TYR A 121 3.65 16.31 -22.60
N HIS A 122 3.35 16.85 -23.80
CA HIS A 122 4.27 17.67 -24.59
C HIS A 122 5.63 16.99 -24.88
N ILE A 123 5.66 15.66 -24.95
CA ILE A 123 6.88 14.92 -25.31
C ILE A 123 7.30 15.30 -26.73
N PRO A 124 8.59 15.63 -26.98
CA PRO A 124 9.09 15.99 -28.33
C PRO A 124 8.74 14.91 -29.37
N ARG A 125 8.39 15.35 -30.59
CA ARG A 125 7.87 14.45 -31.65
C ARG A 125 8.87 13.35 -32.02
N ASP A 126 10.13 13.67 -32.03
CA ASP A 126 11.26 12.81 -32.36
C ASP A 126 11.51 11.74 -31.27
N GLU A 127 11.20 12.02 -29.99
CA GLU A 127 11.36 11.09 -28.89
C GLU A 127 10.17 10.13 -28.70
N ARG A 128 8.98 10.49 -29.22
CA ARG A 128 7.73 9.77 -28.88
C ARG A 128 7.76 8.29 -29.22
N ALA A 129 8.23 7.96 -30.44
CA ALA A 129 8.23 6.58 -30.92
C ALA A 129 9.12 5.68 -30.06
N GLU A 130 10.32 6.13 -29.72
CA GLU A 130 11.25 5.40 -28.89
C GLU A 130 10.70 5.24 -27.48
N ARG A 131 10.17 6.31 -26.89
CA ARG A 131 9.62 6.31 -25.53
C ARG A 131 8.40 5.40 -25.40
N ILE A 132 7.50 5.40 -26.39
CA ILE A 132 6.36 4.49 -26.45
C ILE A 132 6.84 3.02 -26.51
N ALA A 133 7.83 2.71 -27.35
CA ALA A 133 8.38 1.37 -27.46
C ALA A 133 9.02 0.91 -26.13
N GLN A 134 9.77 1.80 -25.46
CA GLN A 134 10.36 1.53 -24.14
C GLN A 134 9.29 1.24 -23.09
N MET A 135 8.21 2.03 -23.05
CA MET A 135 7.12 1.84 -22.08
C MET A 135 6.36 0.54 -22.33
N LEU A 136 6.06 0.20 -23.60
CA LEU A 136 5.42 -1.07 -23.95
C LEU A 136 6.30 -2.28 -23.61
N ALA A 137 7.61 -2.19 -23.85
CA ALA A 137 8.56 -3.24 -23.47
C ALA A 137 8.63 -3.43 -21.94
N MET A 138 8.67 -2.31 -21.20
CA MET A 138 8.72 -2.32 -19.73
C MET A 138 7.54 -3.08 -19.10
N VAL A 139 6.35 -2.99 -19.71
CA VAL A 139 5.14 -3.64 -19.19
C VAL A 139 4.80 -4.95 -19.92
N ASN A 140 5.72 -5.48 -20.75
CA ASN A 140 5.55 -6.70 -21.54
C ASN A 140 4.30 -6.67 -22.44
N LEU A 141 4.13 -5.59 -23.20
CA LEU A 141 3.05 -5.39 -24.19
C LEU A 141 3.55 -5.04 -25.59
N SER A 142 4.85 -5.21 -25.88
CA SER A 142 5.42 -4.89 -27.20
C SER A 142 4.72 -5.64 -28.35
N ASP A 143 4.49 -6.95 -28.17
CA ASP A 143 3.85 -7.81 -29.18
C ASP A 143 2.37 -7.49 -29.40
N ARG A 144 1.78 -6.72 -28.50
CA ARG A 144 0.37 -6.29 -28.50
C ARG A 144 0.18 -4.83 -28.78
N ALA A 145 1.25 -4.11 -29.17
CA ALA A 145 1.26 -2.64 -29.41
C ALA A 145 0.17 -2.19 -30.38
N LYS A 146 -0.06 -2.97 -31.43
CA LYS A 146 -1.04 -2.69 -32.52
C LYS A 146 -2.43 -3.26 -32.26
N ASP A 147 -2.65 -3.98 -31.16
CA ASP A 147 -3.94 -4.54 -30.84
C ASP A 147 -4.82 -3.48 -30.15
N LYS A 148 -6.12 -3.52 -30.46
CA LYS A 148 -7.09 -2.62 -29.82
C LYS A 148 -7.26 -2.96 -28.36
N VAL A 149 -7.29 -1.95 -27.50
CA VAL A 149 -7.36 -2.11 -26.03
C VAL A 149 -8.62 -2.86 -25.58
N ARG A 150 -9.72 -2.82 -26.34
CA ARG A 150 -10.92 -3.63 -26.07
C ARG A 150 -10.66 -5.14 -26.02
N THR A 151 -9.58 -5.63 -26.66
CA THR A 151 -9.21 -7.05 -26.67
C THR A 151 -8.32 -7.45 -25.51
N PHE A 152 -7.93 -6.48 -24.66
CA PHE A 152 -7.04 -6.69 -23.54
C PHE A 152 -7.78 -7.26 -22.33
N SER A 153 -7.12 -8.16 -21.60
CA SER A 153 -7.56 -8.55 -20.26
C SER A 153 -7.45 -7.38 -19.28
N GLY A 154 -8.11 -7.47 -18.13
CA GLY A 154 -8.00 -6.45 -17.07
C GLY A 154 -6.54 -6.17 -16.66
N GLY A 155 -5.74 -7.23 -16.50
CA GLY A 155 -4.31 -7.08 -16.19
C GLY A 155 -3.50 -6.44 -17.32
N MET A 156 -3.82 -6.71 -18.59
CA MET A 156 -3.18 -6.02 -19.72
C MET A 156 -3.55 -4.54 -19.76
N LYS A 157 -4.81 -4.20 -19.52
CA LYS A 157 -5.25 -2.80 -19.41
C LYS A 157 -4.54 -2.09 -18.28
N ARG A 158 -4.42 -2.71 -17.10
CA ARG A 158 -3.71 -2.12 -15.96
C ARG A 158 -2.23 -1.89 -16.26
N ARG A 159 -1.56 -2.84 -16.91
CA ARG A 159 -0.17 -2.66 -17.35
C ARG A 159 -0.02 -1.50 -18.34
N LEU A 160 -0.95 -1.35 -19.28
CA LEU A 160 -0.95 -0.23 -20.23
C LEU A 160 -1.20 1.12 -19.51
N GLU A 161 -2.07 1.16 -18.50
CA GLU A 161 -2.25 2.33 -17.62
C GLU A 161 -0.94 2.72 -16.90
N ILE A 162 -0.18 1.72 -16.42
CA ILE A 162 1.13 1.96 -15.80
C ILE A 162 2.10 2.55 -16.84
N ALA A 163 2.19 1.96 -18.04
CA ALA A 163 3.01 2.50 -19.11
C ALA A 163 2.64 3.95 -19.47
N ARG A 164 1.35 4.26 -19.51
CA ARG A 164 0.83 5.61 -19.73
C ARG A 164 1.27 6.57 -18.63
N GLY A 165 1.11 6.17 -17.37
CA GLY A 165 1.47 7.00 -16.21
C GLY A 165 2.97 7.30 -16.12
N LEU A 166 3.81 6.48 -16.74
CA LEU A 166 5.27 6.63 -16.76
C LEU A 166 5.83 7.33 -17.98
N LEU A 167 5.01 7.59 -18.98
CA LEU A 167 5.43 8.04 -20.31
C LEU A 167 6.26 9.33 -20.29
N HIS A 168 6.04 10.22 -19.33
CA HIS A 168 6.76 11.49 -19.16
C HIS A 168 7.83 11.44 -18.07
N TYR A 169 8.22 10.24 -17.60
CA TYR A 169 9.21 10.00 -16.54
C TYR A 169 8.93 10.76 -15.22
N PRO A 170 7.77 10.54 -14.59
CA PRO A 170 7.43 11.21 -13.35
C PRO A 170 8.38 10.80 -12.21
N ALA A 171 8.60 11.71 -11.26
CA ALA A 171 9.34 11.41 -10.04
C ALA A 171 8.52 10.53 -9.07
N ILE A 172 7.18 10.67 -9.11
CA ILE A 172 6.25 10.00 -8.21
C ILE A 172 5.10 9.38 -9.01
N LEU A 173 4.78 8.13 -8.72
CA LEU A 173 3.64 7.40 -9.29
C LEU A 173 2.57 7.21 -8.22
N PHE A 174 1.39 7.78 -8.45
CA PHE A 174 0.20 7.55 -7.63
C PHE A 174 -0.65 6.43 -8.20
N LEU A 175 -1.05 5.48 -7.34
CA LEU A 175 -1.87 4.32 -7.69
C LEU A 175 -3.08 4.27 -6.75
N ASP A 176 -4.27 4.54 -7.26
CA ASP A 176 -5.51 4.44 -6.47
C ASP A 176 -6.12 3.05 -6.67
N GLU A 177 -5.98 2.19 -5.67
CA GLU A 177 -6.46 0.79 -5.67
C GLU A 177 -6.08 0.00 -6.94
N PRO A 178 -4.77 -0.15 -7.23
CA PRO A 178 -4.28 -0.56 -8.55
C PRO A 178 -4.69 -1.96 -8.99
N THR A 179 -5.12 -2.85 -8.09
CA THR A 179 -5.37 -4.26 -8.40
C THR A 179 -6.80 -4.71 -8.08
N VAL A 180 -7.68 -3.76 -7.76
CA VAL A 180 -9.10 -4.07 -7.51
C VAL A 180 -9.72 -4.73 -8.75
N GLY A 181 -10.46 -5.82 -8.52
CA GLY A 181 -11.11 -6.58 -9.58
C GLY A 181 -10.19 -7.49 -10.41
N LEU A 182 -8.91 -7.62 -10.04
CA LEU A 182 -7.96 -8.52 -10.68
C LEU A 182 -7.81 -9.82 -9.89
N ASP A 183 -7.56 -10.91 -10.61
CA ASP A 183 -7.25 -12.21 -10.00
C ASP A 183 -5.88 -12.19 -9.28
N PRO A 184 -5.63 -13.08 -8.30
CA PRO A 184 -4.40 -13.09 -7.50
C PRO A 184 -3.11 -13.17 -8.33
N GLN A 185 -3.09 -13.93 -9.41
CA GLN A 185 -1.92 -14.09 -10.27
C GLN A 185 -1.60 -12.80 -11.03
N THR A 186 -2.61 -12.15 -11.56
CA THR A 186 -2.48 -10.85 -12.23
C THR A 186 -2.01 -9.78 -11.23
N ARG A 187 -2.53 -9.78 -9.99
CA ARG A 187 -2.10 -8.88 -8.92
C ARG A 187 -0.61 -9.04 -8.62
N GLN A 188 -0.15 -10.28 -8.43
CA GLN A 188 1.27 -10.57 -8.20
C GLN A 188 2.16 -10.09 -9.36
N THR A 189 1.70 -10.26 -10.59
CA THR A 189 2.41 -9.78 -11.79
C THR A 189 2.55 -8.24 -11.77
N ILE A 190 1.50 -7.51 -11.41
CA ILE A 190 1.54 -6.03 -11.31
C ILE A 190 2.53 -5.60 -10.24
N TRP A 191 2.54 -6.25 -9.07
CA TRP A 191 3.51 -5.96 -8.02
C TRP A 191 4.94 -6.20 -8.45
N SER A 192 5.21 -7.30 -9.17
CA SER A 192 6.54 -7.57 -9.74
C SER A 192 6.99 -6.45 -10.67
N HIS A 193 6.09 -5.93 -11.52
CA HIS A 193 6.39 -4.78 -12.39
C HIS A 193 6.64 -3.49 -11.60
N ILE A 194 5.87 -3.19 -10.55
CA ILE A 194 6.10 -2.01 -9.68
C ILE A 194 7.48 -2.08 -9.04
N HIS A 195 7.87 -3.23 -8.48
CA HIS A 195 9.18 -3.41 -7.87
C HIS A 195 10.33 -3.32 -8.90
N GLU A 196 10.17 -3.90 -10.08
CA GLU A 196 11.15 -3.80 -11.16
C GLU A 196 11.33 -2.35 -11.63
N LEU A 197 10.25 -1.62 -11.78
CA LEU A 197 10.22 -0.22 -12.12
C LEU A 197 10.96 0.63 -11.10
N ARG A 198 10.66 0.44 -9.81
CA ARG A 198 11.39 1.09 -8.72
C ARG A 198 12.89 0.83 -8.80
N LYS A 199 13.31 -0.42 -9.01
CA LYS A 199 14.74 -0.79 -9.12
C LYS A 199 15.42 -0.14 -10.32
N ARG A 200 14.73 -0.02 -11.46
CA ARG A 200 15.32 0.52 -12.70
C ARG A 200 15.44 2.04 -12.72
N VAL A 201 14.41 2.74 -12.25
CA VAL A 201 14.31 4.21 -12.40
C VAL A 201 14.27 4.97 -11.08
N GLY A 202 14.28 4.29 -9.94
CA GLY A 202 14.27 4.95 -8.62
C GLY A 202 12.99 5.71 -8.29
N ILE A 203 11.86 5.40 -8.96
CA ILE A 203 10.60 6.11 -8.80
C ILE A 203 10.03 5.91 -7.38
N THR A 204 9.44 6.98 -6.85
CA THR A 204 8.63 6.90 -5.62
C THR A 204 7.23 6.44 -5.98
N VAL A 205 6.66 5.50 -5.22
CA VAL A 205 5.31 4.99 -5.43
C VAL A 205 4.46 5.29 -4.21
N PHE A 206 3.32 5.94 -4.43
CA PHE A 206 2.30 6.15 -3.43
C PHE A 206 1.03 5.42 -3.85
N MET A 207 0.54 4.51 -3.03
CA MET A 207 -0.64 3.74 -3.38
C MET A 207 -1.69 3.70 -2.27
N THR A 208 -2.93 3.47 -2.67
CA THR A 208 -4.00 3.13 -1.73
C THR A 208 -4.44 1.70 -1.94
N THR A 209 -4.82 1.04 -0.87
CA THR A 209 -5.38 -0.31 -0.90
C THR A 209 -6.27 -0.57 0.32
N HIS A 210 -7.17 -1.52 0.18
CA HIS A 210 -7.87 -2.16 1.29
C HIS A 210 -7.43 -3.63 1.45
N TYR A 211 -6.51 -4.12 0.60
CA TYR A 211 -5.95 -5.48 0.67
C TYR A 211 -4.69 -5.52 1.52
N MET A 212 -4.70 -6.37 2.56
CA MET A 212 -3.56 -6.55 3.46
C MET A 212 -2.32 -7.09 2.72
N ASP A 213 -2.54 -8.04 1.78
CA ASP A 213 -1.47 -8.64 0.98
C ASP A 213 -0.71 -7.60 0.15
N GLU A 214 -1.38 -6.55 -0.30
CA GLU A 214 -0.74 -5.45 -1.01
C GLU A 214 0.08 -4.57 -0.09
N ALA A 215 -0.47 -4.26 1.09
CA ALA A 215 0.23 -3.46 2.08
C ALA A 215 1.53 -4.13 2.57
N GLU A 216 1.59 -5.47 2.61
CA GLU A 216 2.82 -6.22 2.92
C GLU A 216 3.97 -5.97 1.92
N ASN A 217 3.66 -5.56 0.69
CA ASN A 217 4.65 -5.26 -0.33
C ASN A 217 5.19 -3.81 -0.27
N CYS A 218 4.68 -2.97 0.62
CA CYS A 218 5.12 -1.60 0.79
C CYS A 218 6.30 -1.53 1.77
N ASP A 219 7.19 -0.53 1.60
CA ASP A 219 8.27 -0.26 2.56
C ASP A 219 7.70 0.29 3.87
N ARG A 220 6.72 1.19 3.77
CA ARG A 220 5.95 1.73 4.88
C ARG A 220 4.49 1.85 4.51
N ILE A 221 3.64 1.72 5.51
CA ILE A 221 2.20 1.89 5.37
C ILE A 221 1.65 2.86 6.40
N GLY A 222 0.71 3.68 5.96
CA GLY A 222 -0.15 4.45 6.82
C GLY A 222 -1.51 3.78 6.94
N ILE A 223 -1.92 3.41 8.14
CA ILE A 223 -3.25 2.86 8.40
C ILE A 223 -4.22 4.02 8.60
N MET A 224 -5.22 4.10 7.73
CA MET A 224 -6.27 5.12 7.78
C MET A 224 -7.59 4.55 8.23
N ASP A 225 -8.25 5.22 9.16
CA ASP A 225 -9.63 4.96 9.55
C ASP A 225 -10.32 6.25 9.96
N HIS A 226 -11.63 6.37 9.68
CA HIS A 226 -12.44 7.55 10.03
C HIS A 226 -11.76 8.89 9.73
N ALA A 227 -11.24 9.04 8.49
CA ALA A 227 -10.57 10.23 7.97
C ALA A 227 -9.20 10.56 8.62
N ARG A 228 -8.66 9.73 9.51
CA ARG A 228 -7.43 9.95 10.27
C ARG A 228 -6.37 8.90 9.97
N LEU A 229 -5.11 9.28 10.14
CA LEU A 229 -3.97 8.38 10.19
C LEU A 229 -3.85 7.80 11.60
N ILE A 230 -4.07 6.48 11.72
CA ILE A 230 -4.06 5.79 13.02
C ILE A 230 -2.66 5.27 13.37
N ALA A 231 -1.92 4.77 12.37
CA ALA A 231 -0.56 4.29 12.53
C ALA A 231 0.23 4.48 11.24
N LEU A 232 1.56 4.60 11.36
CA LEU A 232 2.47 4.75 10.23
C LEU A 232 3.81 4.11 10.58
N ASP A 233 4.14 2.98 9.95
CA ASP A 233 5.44 2.33 10.06
C ASP A 233 5.62 1.29 8.94
N THR A 234 6.72 0.52 8.99
CA THR A 234 6.92 -0.65 8.15
C THR A 234 5.91 -1.75 8.52
N PRO A 235 5.46 -2.59 7.57
CA PRO A 235 4.60 -3.74 7.89
C PRO A 235 5.14 -4.62 9.02
N ALA A 236 6.47 -4.84 9.02
CA ALA A 236 7.13 -5.64 10.05
C ALA A 236 7.06 -5.00 11.44
N ALA A 237 7.32 -3.68 11.55
CA ALA A 237 7.25 -2.96 12.83
C ALA A 237 5.82 -2.95 13.39
N LEU A 238 4.81 -2.67 12.55
CA LEU A 238 3.41 -2.68 12.95
C LEU A 238 2.97 -4.07 13.47
N LYS A 239 3.46 -5.15 12.86
CA LYS A 239 3.18 -6.51 13.32
C LYS A 239 3.92 -6.84 14.62
N ALA A 240 5.16 -6.38 14.80
CA ALA A 240 5.93 -6.59 16.02
C ALA A 240 5.26 -5.96 17.25
N ASP A 241 4.61 -4.80 17.09
CA ASP A 241 3.84 -4.13 18.16
C ASP A 241 2.61 -4.92 18.62
N MET A 242 2.21 -5.98 17.91
CA MET A 242 1.04 -6.80 18.24
C MET A 242 1.24 -7.75 19.41
N GLY A 243 2.48 -8.01 19.84
CA GLY A 243 2.76 -8.79 21.03
C GLY A 243 3.29 -10.19 20.81
N GLY A 244 3.59 -10.61 19.59
CA GLY A 244 4.28 -11.87 19.30
C GLY A 244 3.50 -12.88 18.46
N ASP A 245 4.18 -13.95 18.14
CA ASP A 245 3.64 -15.05 17.35
C ASP A 245 2.63 -15.86 18.17
N VAL A 246 1.52 -16.21 17.57
CA VAL A 246 0.54 -17.14 18.18
C VAL A 246 0.99 -18.56 17.91
N ILE A 247 1.22 -19.30 18.98
CA ILE A 247 1.52 -20.74 18.91
C ILE A 247 0.27 -21.53 19.28
N ARG A 248 -0.10 -22.48 18.44
CA ARG A 248 -1.04 -23.55 18.75
C ARG A 248 -0.28 -24.85 18.88
N LEU A 249 -0.41 -25.48 20.03
CA LEU A 249 0.34 -26.68 20.40
C LEU A 249 -0.62 -27.78 20.84
N ARG A 250 -0.47 -28.98 20.29
CA ARG A 250 -1.14 -30.17 20.79
C ARG A 250 -0.13 -31.15 21.33
N THR A 251 -0.37 -31.61 22.55
CA THR A 251 0.49 -32.57 23.26
C THR A 251 -0.33 -33.78 23.75
N ALA A 252 0.36 -34.82 24.19
CA ALA A 252 -0.30 -35.98 24.77
C ALA A 252 -1.00 -35.62 26.08
N ASP A 253 -0.49 -34.61 26.85
CA ASP A 253 -1.07 -34.10 28.08
C ASP A 253 -1.02 -32.56 28.09
N ASN A 254 -2.12 -31.95 27.68
CA ASN A 254 -2.24 -30.49 27.59
C ASN A 254 -2.17 -29.84 28.99
N ALA A 255 -2.74 -30.47 30.02
CA ALA A 255 -2.76 -29.90 31.36
C ALA A 255 -1.34 -29.83 31.98
N ALA A 256 -0.56 -30.90 31.85
CA ALA A 256 0.86 -30.90 32.25
C ALA A 256 1.67 -29.87 31.48
N THR A 257 1.39 -29.70 30.17
CA THR A 257 2.06 -28.74 29.32
C THR A 257 1.77 -27.29 29.70
N VAL A 258 0.54 -26.96 30.09
CA VAL A 258 0.18 -25.61 30.59
C VAL A 258 0.96 -25.31 31.87
N ALA A 259 1.03 -26.25 32.80
CA ALA A 259 1.80 -26.07 34.05
C ALA A 259 3.30 -25.87 33.79
N LEU A 260 3.88 -26.60 32.84
CA LEU A 260 5.27 -26.47 32.43
C LEU A 260 5.56 -25.12 31.77
N LEU A 261 4.71 -24.68 30.79
CA LEU A 261 4.83 -23.40 30.12
C LEU A 261 4.82 -22.24 31.12
N ALA A 262 3.91 -22.27 32.08
CA ALA A 262 3.83 -21.24 33.09
C ALA A 262 5.06 -21.25 34.04
N ARG A 263 5.51 -22.41 34.46
CA ARG A 263 6.59 -22.56 35.47
C ARG A 263 7.97 -22.25 34.87
N GLU A 264 8.28 -22.80 33.70
CA GLU A 264 9.65 -22.78 33.17
C GLU A 264 9.86 -21.69 32.08
N PHE A 265 8.79 -21.29 31.43
CA PHE A 265 8.88 -20.32 30.31
C PHE A 265 8.14 -19.00 30.60
N GLY A 266 7.36 -18.93 31.72
CA GLY A 266 6.60 -17.73 32.05
C GLY A 266 5.45 -17.43 31.08
N VAL A 267 4.99 -18.42 30.30
CA VAL A 267 3.99 -18.29 29.26
C VAL A 267 2.64 -18.80 29.76
N THR A 268 1.61 -17.98 29.59
CA THR A 268 0.23 -18.35 29.92
C THR A 268 -0.46 -18.90 28.66
N ALA A 269 -0.75 -20.21 28.68
CA ALA A 269 -1.48 -20.87 27.61
C ALA A 269 -2.95 -21.07 27.98
N ARG A 270 -3.84 -21.02 26.98
CA ARG A 270 -5.26 -21.34 27.08
C ARG A 270 -5.57 -22.54 26.21
N GLU A 271 -6.44 -23.41 26.70
CA GLU A 271 -6.92 -24.53 25.88
C GLU A 271 -8.11 -24.08 25.02
N GLU A 272 -7.98 -24.26 23.72
CA GLU A 272 -8.99 -23.98 22.72
C GLU A 272 -9.21 -25.26 21.90
N ALA A 273 -10.38 -25.86 22.06
CA ALA A 273 -10.69 -27.21 21.55
C ALA A 273 -9.70 -28.26 22.10
N ASP A 274 -8.87 -28.85 21.24
CA ASP A 274 -7.88 -29.88 21.61
C ASP A 274 -6.43 -29.36 21.55
N MET A 275 -6.23 -28.03 21.40
CA MET A 275 -4.93 -27.39 21.29
C MET A 275 -4.73 -26.32 22.37
N LEU A 276 -3.49 -26.15 22.79
CA LEU A 276 -3.08 -25.03 23.64
C LEU A 276 -2.77 -23.83 22.74
N ARG A 277 -3.33 -22.66 23.04
CA ARG A 277 -3.03 -21.39 22.39
C ARG A 277 -2.29 -20.47 23.36
N PHE A 278 -1.17 -19.91 22.90
CA PHE A 278 -0.39 -18.91 23.64
C PHE A 278 0.41 -18.03 22.68
N GLU A 279 0.92 -16.91 23.20
CA GLU A 279 1.66 -15.92 22.44
C GLU A 279 3.10 -15.81 22.97
N VAL A 280 4.07 -15.67 22.06
CA VAL A 280 5.50 -15.47 22.36
C VAL A 280 6.13 -14.50 21.38
N GLU A 281 7.07 -13.67 21.82
CA GLU A 281 7.69 -12.63 20.98
C GLU A 281 8.47 -13.21 19.76
N HIS A 282 9.06 -14.40 19.90
CA HIS A 282 9.91 -15.04 18.89
C HIS A 282 9.67 -16.55 18.86
N ALA A 283 8.66 -16.99 18.12
CA ALA A 283 8.34 -18.41 18.03
C ALA A 283 9.47 -19.25 17.39
N ASP A 284 10.22 -18.67 16.46
CA ASP A 284 11.36 -19.29 15.80
C ASP A 284 12.48 -19.72 16.75
N THR A 285 12.69 -18.97 17.81
CA THR A 285 13.66 -19.28 18.88
C THR A 285 13.01 -20.04 20.06
N PHE A 286 11.75 -19.72 20.37
CA PHE A 286 11.01 -20.31 21.47
C PHE A 286 10.72 -21.80 21.22
N VAL A 287 10.13 -22.15 20.06
CA VAL A 287 9.70 -23.52 19.76
C VAL A 287 10.86 -24.51 19.78
N PRO A 288 12.01 -24.28 19.14
CA PRO A 288 13.16 -25.18 19.26
C PRO A 288 13.69 -25.32 20.69
N ARG A 289 13.65 -24.25 21.49
CA ARG A 289 14.03 -24.28 22.91
C ARG A 289 13.05 -25.12 23.72
N PHE A 290 11.75 -24.90 23.55
CA PHE A 290 10.69 -25.65 24.20
C PHE A 290 10.79 -27.15 23.89
N LEU A 291 10.87 -27.54 22.62
CA LEU A 291 10.94 -28.94 22.19
C LEU A 291 12.16 -29.68 22.79
N ARG A 292 13.29 -29.00 22.97
CA ARG A 292 14.50 -29.60 23.56
C ARG A 292 14.40 -29.79 25.07
N HIS A 293 13.66 -28.95 25.79
CA HIS A 293 13.63 -28.94 27.26
C HIS A 293 12.37 -29.59 27.85
N ALA A 294 11.28 -29.64 27.09
CA ALA A 294 9.99 -30.00 27.64
C ALA A 294 9.81 -31.49 27.92
N HIS A 295 10.57 -32.39 27.29
CA HIS A 295 10.40 -33.85 27.38
C HIS A 295 8.94 -34.33 27.29
N ILE A 296 8.13 -33.58 26.50
CA ILE A 296 6.70 -33.81 26.29
C ILE A 296 6.52 -34.34 24.89
N ASP A 297 5.58 -35.27 24.73
CA ASP A 297 5.18 -35.78 23.41
C ASP A 297 4.33 -34.75 22.70
N VAL A 298 4.95 -34.02 21.76
CA VAL A 298 4.33 -32.97 20.94
C VAL A 298 3.76 -33.59 19.68
N GLN A 299 2.45 -33.52 19.50
CA GLN A 299 1.73 -34.10 18.36
C GLN A 299 1.56 -33.13 17.20
N ALA A 300 1.40 -31.82 17.50
CA ALA A 300 1.28 -30.79 16.49
C ALA A 300 1.78 -29.43 17.02
N VAL A 301 2.40 -28.64 16.16
CA VAL A 301 2.80 -27.24 16.41
C VAL A 301 2.38 -26.42 15.19
N GLU A 302 1.58 -25.39 15.42
CA GLU A 302 1.24 -24.36 14.43
C GLU A 302 1.77 -23.04 14.94
N ILE A 303 2.53 -22.33 14.10
CA ILE A 303 3.04 -20.99 14.38
C ILE A 303 2.33 -20.04 13.43
N THR A 304 1.62 -19.07 13.97
CA THR A 304 0.92 -18.05 13.19
C THR A 304 1.49 -16.69 13.58
N PRO A 305 2.35 -16.11 12.76
CA PRO A 305 2.83 -14.75 13.02
C PRO A 305 1.66 -13.75 12.90
N PRO A 306 1.73 -12.60 13.60
CA PRO A 306 0.74 -11.55 13.49
C PRO A 306 0.62 -11.08 12.03
N THR A 307 -0.60 -10.84 11.61
CA THR A 307 -0.90 -10.30 10.28
C THR A 307 -1.24 -8.82 10.34
N LEU A 308 -1.17 -8.10 9.21
CA LEU A 308 -1.67 -6.72 9.15
C LEU A 308 -3.18 -6.63 9.43
N ASN A 309 -3.93 -7.71 9.20
CA ASN A 309 -5.34 -7.76 9.58
C ASN A 309 -5.52 -7.72 11.11
N ASP A 310 -4.67 -8.42 11.86
CA ASP A 310 -4.69 -8.37 13.33
C ASP A 310 -4.31 -6.98 13.84
N VAL A 311 -3.29 -6.34 13.22
CA VAL A 311 -2.90 -4.95 13.50
C VAL A 311 -4.09 -4.01 13.29
N PHE A 312 -4.73 -4.10 12.12
CA PHE A 312 -5.86 -3.25 11.78
C PHE A 312 -7.02 -3.45 12.77
N LEU A 313 -7.40 -4.70 13.05
CA LEU A 313 -8.47 -5.04 13.99
C LEU A 313 -8.19 -4.50 15.41
N ARG A 314 -6.95 -4.62 15.89
CA ARG A 314 -6.55 -4.10 17.20
C ARG A 314 -6.62 -2.57 17.28
N LEU A 315 -6.17 -1.87 16.23
CA LEU A 315 -6.12 -0.41 16.20
C LEU A 315 -7.49 0.25 16.01
N THR A 316 -8.39 -0.39 15.24
CA THR A 316 -9.68 0.19 14.84
C THR A 316 -10.89 -0.44 15.54
N GLY A 317 -10.72 -1.64 16.12
CA GLY A 317 -11.81 -2.39 16.76
C GLY A 317 -12.74 -3.13 15.79
N HIS A 318 -12.50 -3.03 14.46
CA HIS A 318 -13.30 -3.70 13.43
C HIS A 318 -12.42 -4.20 12.28
N ALA A 319 -12.86 -5.27 11.60
CA ALA A 319 -12.17 -5.77 10.41
C ALA A 319 -12.47 -4.92 9.17
N ILE A 320 -11.54 -4.85 8.22
CA ILE A 320 -11.82 -4.32 6.90
C ILE A 320 -12.83 -5.26 6.22
N ARG A 321 -14.02 -4.74 5.91
CA ARG A 321 -15.03 -5.48 5.15
C ARG A 321 -14.82 -5.24 3.67
N ASP A 322 -14.70 -6.33 2.90
CA ASP A 322 -14.81 -6.27 1.44
C ASP A 322 -16.27 -5.98 1.06
N GLU A 323 -16.60 -4.72 0.77
CA GLU A 323 -17.97 -4.31 0.35
C GLU A 323 -18.37 -4.85 -1.04
N GLY A 324 -17.55 -5.64 -1.70
CA GLY A 324 -17.90 -6.28 -2.98
C GLY A 324 -19.13 -7.21 -2.93
N ALA A 325 -19.45 -7.76 -1.75
CA ALA A 325 -20.62 -8.62 -1.54
C ALA A 325 -21.89 -7.82 -1.15
N ASP A 326 -21.71 -6.73 -0.37
CA ASP A 326 -22.85 -5.98 0.20
C ASP A 326 -23.53 -5.02 -0.79
N SER A 327 -22.84 -4.49 -1.78
CA SER A 327 -23.42 -3.57 -2.77
C SER A 327 -24.39 -4.29 -3.72
N ASN A 328 -24.09 -5.53 -4.09
CA ASN A 328 -24.99 -6.37 -4.89
C ASN A 328 -26.22 -6.83 -4.08
N ASP A 329 -26.07 -7.08 -2.80
CA ASP A 329 -27.19 -7.45 -1.93
C ASP A 329 -28.08 -6.26 -1.58
N ARG A 330 -27.54 -5.05 -1.42
CA ARG A 330 -28.32 -3.80 -1.29
C ARG A 330 -29.06 -3.46 -2.57
N LEU A 331 -28.45 -3.60 -3.74
CA LEU A 331 -29.13 -3.44 -5.05
C LEU A 331 -30.22 -4.47 -5.25
N ARG A 332 -30.00 -5.74 -4.90
CA ARG A 332 -31.02 -6.80 -4.92
C ARG A 332 -32.16 -6.54 -3.92
N ALA A 333 -31.87 -6.03 -2.73
CA ALA A 333 -32.88 -5.64 -1.73
C ALA A 333 -33.71 -4.45 -2.19
N ILE A 334 -33.10 -3.45 -2.86
CA ILE A 334 -33.83 -2.29 -3.44
C ILE A 334 -34.71 -2.73 -4.62
N MET A 335 -34.21 -3.63 -5.49
CA MET A 335 -34.99 -4.17 -6.61
C MET A 335 -36.16 -5.04 -6.14
N ARG A 336 -36.01 -5.86 -5.08
CA ARG A 336 -37.11 -6.63 -4.47
C ARG A 336 -38.16 -5.73 -3.84
N ARG A 337 -37.82 -4.58 -3.26
CA ARG A 337 -38.79 -3.61 -2.72
C ARG A 337 -39.56 -2.83 -3.81
N ARG A 338 -39.00 -2.67 -5.02
CA ARG A 338 -39.68 -2.03 -6.16
C ARG A 338 -40.54 -3.01 -6.99
N GLY A 339 -40.24 -4.30 -6.99
CA GLY A 339 -40.98 -5.33 -7.71
C GLY A 339 -42.21 -5.88 -6.98
N GLY A 340 -42.50 -5.45 -5.74
CA GLY A 340 -43.64 -5.92 -4.92
C GLY A 340 -44.86 -4.99 -4.92
N ARG A 341 -44.92 -4.03 -5.87
CA ARG A 341 -46.13 -3.19 -6.09
C ARG A 341 -46.50 -3.22 -7.58
N ALA A 342 -47.10 -4.30 -7.99
CA ALA A 342 -47.93 -4.42 -9.19
C ALA A 342 -49.05 -5.40 -8.88
#